data_181be242758e1d76a3f4f6409e09cea1
#
_entry.id   181be242758e1d76a3f4f6409e09cea1
#
_cell.length_a   1.000
_cell.length_b   1.000
_cell.length_c   1.000
_cell.angle_alpha   90.00
_cell.angle_beta   90.00
_cell.angle_gamma   90.00
#
_symmetry.space_group_name_H-M   'P 1'
#
loop_
_entity.id
_entity.type
_entity.pdbx_description
1 polymer ?
#
loop_
_entity_poly.entity_id
_entity_poly.type
_entity_poly.pdbx_seq_one_letter_code
_entity_poly.pdbx_strand_id
1 'polypeptide(L)'
;MKHKLFWYMIALAVIVLSFLGCGLFFFGHFTTAKESVANNLAFQMRTYERQVSKYFEDMTRMGNSLSYSVAEKINDYLDSEGIDFDELNDDAARIAALQNILFDKLGIELMKTDCSGAFLMLNATVNTRIDGAEHSKTGLYFQRASLDETDETLLLYRGIADIGRNRGVMPHRQWRLEFNLANLPDGNKVMAQSKSTDKTPLLTQISRLYGTSERTMNFVVPIVGKGNVVYGACGFEISENYFKSALLNPRSSNTSPVCSSPKTAERTTPSTAFRQACTAATICPRKAS
;
A
#
# COMPACT_ATOMS: atom_id res chain seq x y z
N MET A 1 48.05 31.85 -59.93
CA MET A 1 47.58 32.63 -58.80
C MET A 1 46.42 31.95 -58.03
N LYS A 2 45.43 31.33 -58.69
CA LYS A 2 44.24 30.73 -58.04
C LYS A 2 44.55 29.61 -57.05
N HIS A 3 45.56 28.75 -57.28
CA HIS A 3 45.91 27.65 -56.35
C HIS A 3 46.57 28.18 -55.03
N LYS A 4 47.34 29.26 -55.11
CA LYS A 4 47.92 29.82 -53.87
C LYS A 4 46.86 30.44 -52.99
N LEU A 5 45.87 31.11 -53.54
CA LEU A 5 44.76 31.69 -52.81
C LEU A 5 43.90 30.60 -52.11
N PHE A 6 43.64 29.47 -52.79
CA PHE A 6 42.91 28.34 -52.26
C PHE A 6 43.62 27.74 -51.02
N TRP A 7 44.93 27.56 -51.06
CA TRP A 7 45.67 27.04 -49.92
C TRP A 7 45.70 28.01 -48.73
N TYR A 8 45.77 29.35 -48.97
CA TYR A 8 45.65 30.35 -47.91
C TYR A 8 44.25 30.34 -47.25
N MET A 9 43.21 30.12 -47.98
CA MET A 9 41.86 30.01 -47.44
C MET A 9 41.70 28.76 -46.56
N ILE A 10 42.23 27.63 -46.98
CA ILE A 10 42.23 26.40 -46.19
C ILE A 10 43.04 26.60 -44.88
N ALA A 11 44.25 27.17 -44.97
CA ALA A 11 45.07 27.40 -43.79
C ALA A 11 44.37 28.35 -42.80
N LEU A 12 43.71 29.39 -43.28
CA LEU A 12 42.95 30.30 -42.44
C LEU A 12 41.75 29.60 -41.76
N ALA A 13 41.01 28.76 -42.50
CA ALA A 13 39.90 28.01 -41.95
C ALA A 13 40.34 27.03 -40.83
N VAL A 14 41.48 26.32 -41.03
CA VAL A 14 42.06 25.42 -40.04
C VAL A 14 42.48 26.19 -38.77
N ILE A 15 43.13 27.37 -38.92
CA ILE A 15 43.53 28.22 -37.80
C ILE A 15 42.28 28.66 -37.00
N VAL A 16 41.24 29.15 -37.69
CA VAL A 16 40.01 29.60 -37.02
C VAL A 16 39.31 28.44 -36.30
N LEU A 17 39.20 27.26 -36.91
CA LEU A 17 38.63 26.07 -36.28
C LEU A 17 39.44 25.59 -35.08
N SER A 18 40.78 25.66 -35.17
CA SER A 18 41.66 25.31 -34.06
C SER A 18 41.51 26.29 -32.88
N PHE A 19 41.44 27.59 -33.15
CA PHE A 19 41.18 28.61 -32.13
C PHE A 19 39.81 28.43 -31.46
N LEU A 20 38.78 28.13 -32.25
CA LEU A 20 37.43 27.84 -31.74
C LEU A 20 37.39 26.57 -30.88
N GLY A 21 38.07 25.51 -31.32
CA GLY A 21 38.23 24.26 -30.57
C GLY A 21 38.97 24.44 -29.25
N CYS A 22 40.11 25.16 -29.28
CA CYS A 22 40.85 25.51 -28.08
C CYS A 22 40.03 26.41 -27.14
N GLY A 23 39.32 27.39 -27.69
CA GLY A 23 38.45 28.25 -26.87
C GLY A 23 37.35 27.47 -26.17
N LEU A 24 36.65 26.57 -26.86
CA LEU A 24 35.63 25.71 -26.24
C LEU A 24 36.23 24.78 -25.15
N PHE A 25 37.43 24.27 -25.38
CA PHE A 25 38.14 23.42 -24.42
C PHE A 25 38.60 24.20 -23.18
N PHE A 26 39.22 25.39 -23.36
CA PHE A 26 39.70 26.25 -22.29
C PHE A 26 38.54 26.89 -21.49
N PHE A 27 37.43 27.22 -22.10
CA PHE A 27 36.24 27.73 -21.39
C PHE A 27 35.45 26.63 -20.64
N GLY A 28 35.95 25.40 -20.61
CA GLY A 28 35.42 24.34 -19.76
C GLY A 28 33.98 23.90 -20.07
N HIS A 29 33.43 24.28 -21.23
CA HIS A 29 32.07 23.95 -21.58
C HIS A 29 31.75 22.45 -21.53
N PHE A 30 32.73 21.60 -21.85
CA PHE A 30 32.56 20.14 -21.78
C PHE A 30 32.62 19.62 -20.34
N THR A 31 33.42 20.19 -19.48
CA THR A 31 33.52 19.81 -18.05
C THR A 31 32.30 20.28 -17.28
N THR A 32 31.86 21.51 -17.51
CA THR A 32 30.68 22.11 -16.88
C THR A 32 29.38 21.36 -17.25
N ALA A 33 29.22 20.93 -18.51
CA ALA A 33 28.08 20.15 -18.94
C ALA A 33 28.02 18.77 -18.25
N LYS A 34 29.16 18.08 -18.13
CA LYS A 34 29.26 16.79 -17.45
C LYS A 34 28.94 16.90 -15.97
N GLU A 35 29.47 17.92 -15.30
CA GLU A 35 29.20 18.19 -13.88
C GLU A 35 27.74 18.58 -13.65
N SER A 36 27.16 19.38 -14.55
CA SER A 36 25.74 19.77 -14.47
C SER A 36 24.83 18.56 -14.61
N VAL A 37 25.10 17.64 -15.53
CA VAL A 37 24.34 16.40 -15.71
C VAL A 37 24.50 15.50 -14.47
N ALA A 38 25.71 15.34 -13.95
CA ALA A 38 25.98 14.54 -12.76
C ALA A 38 25.24 15.11 -11.53
N ASN A 39 25.29 16.42 -11.34
CA ASN A 39 24.61 17.09 -10.22
C ASN A 39 23.08 16.99 -10.35
N ASN A 40 22.53 17.12 -11.55
CA ASN A 40 21.12 16.96 -11.80
C ASN A 40 20.65 15.52 -11.53
N LEU A 41 21.42 14.54 -11.99
CA LEU A 41 21.14 13.12 -11.70
C LEU A 41 21.20 12.83 -10.20
N ALA A 42 22.23 13.33 -9.50
CA ALA A 42 22.34 13.19 -8.06
C ALA A 42 21.18 13.84 -7.30
N PHE A 43 20.72 15.00 -7.75
CA PHE A 43 19.52 15.66 -7.20
C PHE A 43 18.27 14.83 -7.42
N GLN A 44 18.04 14.29 -8.62
CA GLN A 44 16.91 13.41 -8.92
C GLN A 44 16.94 12.15 -8.06
N MET A 45 18.11 11.49 -7.93
CA MET A 45 18.26 10.30 -7.08
C MET A 45 17.90 10.59 -5.62
N ARG A 46 18.37 11.70 -5.05
CA ARG A 46 18.02 12.10 -3.67
C ARG A 46 16.52 12.40 -3.53
N THR A 47 15.90 12.94 -4.57
CA THR A 47 14.45 13.19 -4.57
C THR A 47 13.67 11.89 -4.54
N TYR A 48 14.05 10.90 -5.37
CA TYR A 48 13.46 9.56 -5.35
C TYR A 48 13.67 8.85 -4.00
N GLU A 49 14.89 8.91 -3.46
CA GLU A 49 15.19 8.34 -2.15
C GLU A 49 14.25 8.89 -1.06
N ARG A 50 14.06 10.21 -1.02
CA ARG A 50 13.14 10.85 -0.07
C ARG A 50 11.68 10.43 -0.28
N GLN A 51 11.24 10.32 -1.53
CA GLN A 51 9.87 9.89 -1.84
C GLN A 51 9.63 8.45 -1.40
N VAL A 52 10.57 7.55 -1.68
CA VAL A 52 10.50 6.14 -1.26
C VAL A 52 10.52 6.03 0.27
N SER A 53 11.45 6.73 0.93
CA SER A 53 11.52 6.73 2.40
C SER A 53 10.22 7.22 3.02
N LYS A 54 9.69 8.34 2.53
CA LYS A 54 8.42 8.89 3.00
C LYS A 54 7.27 7.90 2.80
N TYR A 55 7.21 7.24 1.64
CA TYR A 55 6.18 6.24 1.35
C TYR A 55 6.19 5.10 2.40
N PHE A 56 7.36 4.53 2.72
CA PHE A 56 7.46 3.48 3.73
C PHE A 56 7.25 3.97 5.17
N GLU A 57 7.63 5.21 5.48
CA GLU A 57 7.29 5.84 6.76
C GLU A 57 5.77 5.99 6.93
N ASP A 58 5.08 6.45 5.89
CA ASP A 58 3.62 6.55 5.89
C ASP A 58 2.96 5.17 6.01
N MET A 59 3.46 4.15 5.28
CA MET A 59 3.01 2.76 5.43
C MET A 59 3.19 2.25 6.86
N THR A 60 4.33 2.54 7.50
CA THR A 60 4.61 2.15 8.88
C THR A 60 3.62 2.78 9.85
N ARG A 61 3.37 4.07 9.69
CA ARG A 61 2.41 4.81 10.52
C ARG A 61 0.99 4.25 10.36
N MET A 62 0.56 4.03 9.10
CA MET A 62 -0.77 3.50 8.80
C MET A 62 -0.92 2.04 9.25
N GLY A 63 0.12 1.20 9.08
CA GLY A 63 0.12 -0.18 9.55
C GLY A 63 0.01 -0.29 11.06
N ASN A 64 0.75 0.52 11.80
CA ASN A 64 0.66 0.58 13.26
C ASN A 64 -0.71 1.10 13.72
N SER A 65 -1.29 2.08 13.03
CA SER A 65 -2.64 2.58 13.31
C SER A 65 -3.70 1.50 13.06
N LEU A 66 -3.59 0.77 11.96
CA LEU A 66 -4.47 -0.37 11.65
C LEU A 66 -4.35 -1.45 12.74
N SER A 67 -3.13 -1.87 13.08
CA SER A 67 -2.87 -2.87 14.13
C SER A 67 -3.51 -2.48 15.46
N TYR A 68 -3.30 -1.23 15.90
CA TYR A 68 -3.88 -0.75 17.15
C TYR A 68 -5.41 -0.78 17.13
N SER A 69 -6.02 -0.24 16.07
CA SER A 69 -7.48 -0.15 15.98
C SER A 69 -8.16 -1.51 15.79
N VAL A 70 -7.50 -2.46 15.12
CA VAL A 70 -7.97 -3.85 15.00
C VAL A 70 -7.86 -4.54 16.35
N ALA A 71 -6.74 -4.39 17.06
CA ALA A 71 -6.56 -4.96 18.40
C ALA A 71 -7.62 -4.45 19.39
N GLU A 72 -7.95 -3.15 19.36
CA GLU A 72 -9.01 -2.57 20.18
C GLU A 72 -10.38 -3.23 19.89
N LYS A 73 -10.74 -3.39 18.62
CA LYS A 73 -12.00 -4.04 18.22
C LYS A 73 -12.05 -5.51 18.62
N ILE A 74 -10.92 -6.24 18.52
CA ILE A 74 -10.85 -7.62 18.98
C ILE A 74 -11.01 -7.69 20.50
N ASN A 75 -10.33 -6.83 21.26
CA ASN A 75 -10.48 -6.76 22.71
C ASN A 75 -11.94 -6.50 23.11
N ASP A 76 -12.59 -5.50 22.49
CA ASP A 76 -13.98 -5.14 22.78
C ASP A 76 -14.91 -6.34 22.52
N TYR A 77 -14.67 -7.08 21.43
CA TYR A 77 -15.46 -8.26 21.08
C TYR A 77 -15.26 -9.38 22.10
N LEU A 78 -14.00 -9.74 22.43
CA LEU A 78 -13.68 -10.79 23.39
C LEU A 78 -14.24 -10.46 24.78
N ASP A 79 -14.08 -9.20 25.23
CA ASP A 79 -14.63 -8.73 26.50
C ASP A 79 -16.18 -8.84 26.52
N SER A 80 -16.87 -8.54 25.39
CA SER A 80 -18.33 -8.61 25.30
C SER A 80 -18.88 -10.03 25.30
N GLU A 81 -18.13 -10.97 24.69
CA GLU A 81 -18.49 -12.40 24.67
C GLU A 81 -18.03 -13.15 25.94
N GLY A 82 -17.12 -12.54 26.70
CA GLY A 82 -16.55 -13.16 27.92
C GLY A 82 -15.67 -14.38 27.61
N ILE A 83 -14.92 -14.34 26.49
CA ILE A 83 -14.08 -15.44 25.99
C ILE A 83 -12.63 -15.02 25.82
N ASP A 84 -11.74 -16.01 25.84
CA ASP A 84 -10.35 -15.85 25.46
C ASP A 84 -10.17 -15.98 23.94
N PHE A 85 -9.10 -15.39 23.38
CA PHE A 85 -8.84 -15.42 21.95
C PHE A 85 -8.72 -16.84 21.37
N ASP A 86 -8.15 -17.76 22.12
CA ASP A 86 -7.94 -19.15 21.68
C ASP A 86 -9.28 -19.91 21.50
N GLU A 87 -10.35 -19.47 22.15
CA GLU A 87 -11.69 -20.04 22.01
C GLU A 87 -12.38 -19.71 20.68
N LEU A 88 -11.77 -18.84 19.87
CA LEU A 88 -12.21 -18.59 18.49
C LEU A 88 -11.91 -19.76 17.54
N ASN A 89 -10.94 -20.62 17.89
CA ASN A 89 -10.62 -21.78 17.06
C ASN A 89 -11.82 -22.75 17.02
N ASP A 90 -12.09 -23.29 15.83
CA ASP A 90 -13.20 -24.19 15.55
C ASP A 90 -14.61 -23.57 15.74
N ASP A 91 -14.71 -22.26 16.02
CA ASP A 91 -15.99 -21.55 16.14
C ASP A 91 -16.22 -20.62 14.95
N ALA A 92 -16.82 -21.18 13.90
CA ALA A 92 -17.13 -20.45 12.68
C ALA A 92 -18.11 -19.29 12.90
N ALA A 93 -19.00 -19.38 13.89
CA ALA A 93 -20.00 -18.34 14.17
C ALA A 93 -19.34 -17.11 14.82
N ARG A 94 -18.49 -17.31 15.82
CA ARG A 94 -17.72 -16.23 16.47
C ARG A 94 -16.72 -15.60 15.52
N ILE A 95 -16.04 -16.42 14.70
CA ILE A 95 -15.15 -15.91 13.63
C ILE A 95 -15.93 -15.03 12.65
N ALA A 96 -17.15 -15.44 12.25
CA ALA A 96 -17.97 -14.64 11.35
C ALA A 96 -18.41 -13.32 11.98
N ALA A 97 -18.81 -13.33 13.26
CA ALA A 97 -19.17 -12.12 13.98
C ALA A 97 -18.00 -11.15 14.06
N LEU A 98 -16.80 -11.65 14.41
CA LEU A 98 -15.60 -10.85 14.48
C LEU A 98 -15.18 -10.28 13.10
N GLN A 99 -15.20 -11.11 12.04
CA GLN A 99 -14.94 -10.63 10.67
C GLN A 99 -15.92 -9.54 10.25
N ASN A 100 -17.20 -9.68 10.64
CA ASN A 100 -18.22 -8.69 10.35
C ASN A 100 -17.94 -7.34 11.01
N ILE A 101 -17.43 -7.32 12.26
CA ILE A 101 -17.02 -6.11 12.98
C ILE A 101 -15.79 -5.46 12.33
N LEU A 102 -14.82 -6.27 11.89
CA LEU A 102 -13.55 -5.80 11.34
C LEU A 102 -13.63 -5.39 9.87
N PHE A 103 -14.67 -5.82 9.15
CA PHE A 103 -14.81 -5.63 7.70
C PHE A 103 -14.75 -4.17 7.27
N ASP A 104 -15.61 -3.34 7.85
CA ASP A 104 -15.71 -1.92 7.49
C ASP A 104 -14.44 -1.16 7.90
N LYS A 105 -13.83 -1.55 9.02
CA LYS A 105 -12.58 -0.95 9.48
C LYS A 105 -11.44 -1.17 8.49
N LEU A 106 -11.27 -2.40 8.01
CA LEU A 106 -10.24 -2.72 7.03
C LEU A 106 -10.45 -1.98 5.71
N GLY A 107 -11.71 -1.92 5.23
CA GLY A 107 -12.08 -1.19 4.02
C GLY A 107 -11.75 0.30 4.12
N ILE A 108 -12.11 0.95 5.24
CA ILE A 108 -11.81 2.36 5.48
C ILE A 108 -10.29 2.63 5.48
N GLU A 109 -9.51 1.77 6.11
CA GLU A 109 -8.04 1.96 6.17
C GLU A 109 -7.39 1.72 4.80
N LEU A 110 -7.89 0.76 3.99
CA LEU A 110 -7.46 0.59 2.61
C LEU A 110 -7.70 1.85 1.77
N MET A 111 -8.87 2.48 1.92
CA MET A 111 -9.20 3.68 1.14
C MET A 111 -8.35 4.89 1.52
N LYS A 112 -7.84 4.95 2.75
CA LYS A 112 -6.96 6.04 3.23
C LYS A 112 -5.50 5.85 2.88
N THR A 113 -5.11 4.65 2.47
CA THR A 113 -3.70 4.27 2.31
C THR A 113 -3.35 4.12 0.83
N ASP A 114 -2.18 4.62 0.45
CA ASP A 114 -1.67 4.50 -0.92
C ASP A 114 -1.11 3.09 -1.17
N CYS A 115 -2.02 2.09 -1.29
CA CYS A 115 -1.68 0.69 -1.47
C CYS A 115 -2.71 -0.03 -2.36
N SER A 116 -2.35 -1.17 -2.91
CA SER A 116 -3.23 -1.97 -3.77
C SER A 116 -4.21 -2.85 -3.00
N GLY A 117 -3.88 -3.21 -1.77
CA GLY A 117 -4.73 -4.04 -0.93
C GLY A 117 -4.44 -3.89 0.56
N ALA A 118 -5.34 -4.39 1.39
CA ALA A 118 -5.17 -4.46 2.83
C ALA A 118 -5.66 -5.81 3.35
N PHE A 119 -5.00 -6.30 4.37
CA PHE A 119 -5.35 -7.57 4.99
C PHE A 119 -5.25 -7.52 6.51
N LEU A 120 -6.03 -8.35 7.15
CA LEU A 120 -5.85 -8.78 8.53
C LEU A 120 -5.96 -10.30 8.58
N MET A 121 -5.09 -10.91 9.35
CA MET A 121 -4.98 -12.35 9.52
C MET A 121 -4.91 -12.64 11.00
N LEU A 122 -5.82 -13.48 11.49
CA LEU A 122 -5.92 -13.85 12.89
C LEU A 122 -5.23 -15.20 13.14
N ASN A 123 -4.62 -15.38 14.29
CA ASN A 123 -4.02 -16.64 14.73
C ASN A 123 -5.08 -17.69 15.14
N ALA A 124 -6.22 -17.69 14.45
CA ALA A 124 -7.32 -18.63 14.63
C ALA A 124 -7.68 -19.25 13.28
N THR A 125 -8.32 -20.40 13.29
CA THR A 125 -8.82 -21.11 12.11
C THR A 125 -10.22 -21.67 12.37
N VAL A 126 -11.03 -21.81 11.32
CA VAL A 126 -12.38 -22.39 11.41
C VAL A 126 -12.35 -23.89 11.65
N ASN A 127 -11.21 -24.56 11.40
CA ASN A 127 -11.09 -26.01 11.62
C ASN A 127 -9.64 -26.40 11.92
N THR A 128 -9.36 -26.73 13.17
CA THR A 128 -8.04 -27.18 13.64
C THR A 128 -7.73 -28.63 13.33
N ARG A 129 -8.72 -29.42 12.86
CA ARG A 129 -8.62 -30.88 12.68
C ARG A 129 -8.13 -31.31 11.30
N ILE A 130 -7.97 -30.37 10.37
CA ILE A 130 -7.47 -30.67 9.02
C ILE A 130 -5.94 -30.67 9.00
N ASP A 131 -5.36 -31.49 8.13
CA ASP A 131 -3.91 -31.48 7.90
C ASP A 131 -3.44 -30.12 7.44
N GLY A 132 -2.39 -29.56 8.08
CA GLY A 132 -1.86 -28.25 7.77
C GLY A 132 -2.65 -27.07 8.37
N ALA A 133 -3.55 -27.34 9.34
CA ALA A 133 -4.34 -26.32 10.03
C ALA A 133 -3.46 -25.25 10.72
N GLU A 134 -2.23 -25.60 11.12
CA GLU A 134 -1.27 -24.67 11.71
C GLU A 134 -0.87 -23.53 10.75
N HIS A 135 -0.96 -23.79 9.42
CA HIS A 135 -0.71 -22.79 8.37
C HIS A 135 -1.98 -22.09 7.90
N SER A 136 -3.17 -22.57 8.31
CA SER A 136 -4.45 -21.95 7.97
C SER A 136 -4.78 -20.86 8.98
N LYS A 137 -5.14 -19.68 8.48
CA LYS A 137 -5.44 -18.51 9.32
C LYS A 137 -6.68 -17.81 8.78
N THR A 138 -7.66 -17.62 9.65
CA THR A 138 -8.85 -16.84 9.30
C THR A 138 -8.53 -15.34 9.21
N GLY A 139 -9.36 -14.57 8.51
CA GLY A 139 -9.17 -13.12 8.42
C GLY A 139 -9.88 -12.52 7.21
N LEU A 140 -9.43 -11.33 6.83
CA LEU A 140 -9.96 -10.55 5.72
C LEU A 140 -8.81 -10.09 4.81
N TYR A 141 -9.03 -10.11 3.49
CA TYR A 141 -8.11 -9.55 2.53
C TYR A 141 -8.87 -8.91 1.38
N PHE A 142 -8.69 -7.60 1.25
CA PHE A 142 -9.26 -6.78 0.20
C PHE A 142 -8.20 -6.32 -0.77
N GLN A 143 -8.57 -6.23 -2.04
CA GLN A 143 -7.73 -5.63 -3.08
C GLN A 143 -8.57 -4.66 -3.90
N ARG A 144 -7.98 -3.56 -4.35
CA ARG A 144 -8.60 -2.65 -5.31
C ARG A 144 -8.75 -3.35 -6.66
N ALA A 145 -9.90 -3.24 -7.27
CA ALA A 145 -10.16 -3.85 -8.58
C ALA A 145 -9.41 -3.13 -9.70
N SER A 146 -9.13 -1.85 -9.54
CA SER A 146 -8.46 -0.99 -10.51
C SER A 146 -7.41 -0.11 -9.83
N LEU A 147 -6.42 0.34 -10.60
CA LEU A 147 -5.47 1.39 -10.21
C LEU A 147 -6.06 2.80 -10.38
N ASP A 148 -7.23 2.90 -11.01
CA ASP A 148 -7.93 4.18 -11.18
C ASP A 148 -8.47 4.65 -9.81
N GLU A 149 -8.05 5.83 -9.40
CA GLU A 149 -8.44 6.44 -8.13
C GLU A 149 -9.93 6.76 -8.03
N THR A 150 -10.60 6.84 -9.17
CA THR A 150 -12.06 7.07 -9.24
C THR A 150 -12.86 5.78 -9.05
N ASP A 151 -12.22 4.61 -9.21
CA ASP A 151 -12.84 3.31 -9.02
C ASP A 151 -12.57 2.79 -7.60
N GLU A 152 -13.56 2.95 -6.71
CA GLU A 152 -13.52 2.47 -5.33
C GLU A 152 -13.90 0.98 -5.20
N THR A 153 -14.00 0.25 -6.31
CA THR A 153 -14.41 -1.16 -6.30
C THR A 153 -13.36 -2.02 -5.60
N LEU A 154 -13.81 -2.75 -4.59
CA LEU A 154 -12.99 -3.71 -3.84
C LEU A 154 -13.35 -5.14 -4.19
N LEU A 155 -12.36 -6.01 -4.14
CA LEU A 155 -12.50 -7.46 -4.30
C LEU A 155 -12.07 -8.17 -3.03
N LEU A 156 -12.84 -9.17 -2.61
CA LEU A 156 -12.54 -10.00 -1.45
C LEU A 156 -11.69 -11.21 -1.88
N TYR A 157 -10.48 -11.32 -1.37
CA TYR A 157 -9.61 -12.46 -1.60
C TYR A 157 -9.66 -13.49 -0.48
N ARG A 158 -9.81 -13.05 0.78
CA ARG A 158 -9.95 -13.91 1.97
C ARG A 158 -11.04 -13.38 2.87
N GLY A 159 -11.74 -14.30 3.53
CA GLY A 159 -12.84 -14.00 4.44
C GLY A 159 -14.15 -14.62 4.02
N ILE A 160 -15.19 -14.39 4.80
CA ILE A 160 -16.51 -14.95 4.55
C ILE A 160 -17.21 -14.19 3.42
N ALA A 161 -17.49 -14.91 2.32
CA ALA A 161 -18.01 -14.33 1.08
C ALA A 161 -19.33 -13.57 1.26
N ASP A 162 -20.22 -14.09 2.11
CA ASP A 162 -21.55 -13.48 2.33
C ASP A 162 -21.44 -12.13 3.05
N ILE A 163 -20.46 -11.97 3.96
CA ILE A 163 -20.19 -10.68 4.58
C ILE A 163 -19.79 -9.64 3.51
N GLY A 164 -18.93 -10.05 2.56
CA GLY A 164 -18.53 -9.20 1.44
C GLY A 164 -19.69 -8.84 0.54
N ARG A 165 -20.46 -9.83 0.07
CA ARG A 165 -21.62 -9.63 -0.83
C ARG A 165 -22.64 -8.67 -0.24
N ASN A 166 -22.94 -8.81 1.06
CA ASN A 166 -23.89 -7.92 1.75
C ASN A 166 -23.43 -6.46 1.82
N ARG A 167 -22.13 -6.20 1.59
CA ARG A 167 -21.51 -4.86 1.56
C ARG A 167 -21.06 -4.42 0.17
N GLY A 168 -21.43 -5.16 -0.87
CA GLY A 168 -21.06 -4.85 -2.25
C GLY A 168 -19.60 -5.19 -2.62
N VAL A 169 -18.87 -5.90 -1.73
CA VAL A 169 -17.50 -6.36 -2.02
C VAL A 169 -17.57 -7.80 -2.53
N MET A 170 -17.34 -7.97 -3.82
CA MET A 170 -17.48 -9.27 -4.48
C MET A 170 -16.26 -10.16 -4.26
N PRO A 171 -16.45 -11.47 -4.04
CA PRO A 171 -15.35 -12.42 -3.99
C PRO A 171 -14.60 -12.46 -5.32
N HIS A 172 -13.27 -12.38 -5.26
CA HIS A 172 -12.43 -12.59 -6.43
C HIS A 172 -12.43 -14.07 -6.85
N ARG A 173 -12.14 -14.38 -8.13
CA ARG A 173 -12.08 -15.77 -8.64
C ARG A 173 -11.08 -16.67 -7.87
N GLN A 174 -10.07 -16.09 -7.23
CA GLN A 174 -9.09 -16.78 -6.37
C GLN A 174 -9.44 -16.67 -4.88
N TRP A 175 -10.69 -16.34 -4.58
CA TRP A 175 -11.17 -16.27 -3.21
C TRP A 175 -10.98 -17.60 -2.48
N ARG A 176 -10.64 -17.52 -1.21
CA ARG A 176 -10.61 -18.63 -0.24
C ARG A 176 -11.13 -18.11 1.09
N LEU A 177 -11.66 -19.01 1.91
CA LEU A 177 -12.16 -18.66 3.23
C LEU A 177 -11.03 -18.17 4.14
N GLU A 178 -9.87 -18.83 4.10
CA GLU A 178 -8.73 -18.58 4.97
C GLU A 178 -7.45 -18.34 4.17
N PHE A 179 -6.47 -17.76 4.83
CA PHE A 179 -5.09 -17.70 4.35
C PHE A 179 -4.46 -19.07 4.48
N ASN A 180 -3.61 -19.44 3.53
CA ASN A 180 -2.74 -20.61 3.64
C ASN A 180 -1.28 -20.14 3.54
N LEU A 181 -0.61 -20.08 4.69
CA LEU A 181 0.76 -19.55 4.79
C LEU A 181 1.80 -20.51 4.24
N ALA A 182 1.52 -21.82 4.15
CA ALA A 182 2.44 -22.80 3.58
C ALA A 182 2.75 -22.53 2.11
N ASN A 183 1.80 -21.91 1.40
CA ASN A 183 1.90 -21.62 -0.03
C ASN A 183 2.34 -20.19 -0.36
N LEU A 184 2.65 -19.38 0.66
CA LEU A 184 3.09 -17.99 0.46
C LEU A 184 4.62 -17.91 0.44
N PRO A 185 5.21 -17.17 -0.50
CA PRO A 185 6.59 -16.72 -0.37
C PRO A 185 6.74 -15.98 0.96
N ASP A 186 7.82 -16.27 1.69
CA ASP A 186 8.01 -15.76 3.06
C ASP A 186 6.92 -16.14 4.09
N GLY A 187 6.06 -17.15 3.82
CA GLY A 187 5.00 -17.56 4.72
C GLY A 187 5.48 -17.88 6.13
N ASN A 188 6.66 -18.49 6.29
CA ASN A 188 7.28 -18.73 7.60
C ASN A 188 7.65 -17.43 8.32
N LYS A 189 8.10 -16.40 7.60
CA LYS A 189 8.41 -15.09 8.20
C LYS A 189 7.13 -14.36 8.60
N VAL A 190 6.09 -14.43 7.76
CA VAL A 190 4.76 -13.87 8.08
C VAL A 190 4.17 -14.57 9.29
N MET A 191 4.30 -15.90 9.39
CA MET A 191 3.87 -16.67 10.55
C MET A 191 4.65 -16.28 11.81
N ALA A 192 5.95 -16.11 11.72
CA ALA A 192 6.76 -15.64 12.86
C ALA A 192 6.33 -14.23 13.28
N GLN A 193 6.10 -13.33 12.31
CA GLN A 193 5.62 -11.97 12.57
C GLN A 193 4.24 -11.97 13.23
N SER A 194 3.32 -12.84 12.80
CA SER A 194 1.97 -12.95 13.38
C SER A 194 1.95 -13.45 14.83
N LYS A 195 3.08 -13.92 15.36
CA LYS A 195 3.26 -14.37 16.76
C LYS A 195 4.20 -13.45 17.54
N SER A 196 4.74 -12.41 16.90
CA SER A 196 5.69 -11.50 17.52
C SER A 196 4.97 -10.36 18.23
N THR A 197 5.50 -9.96 19.39
CA THR A 197 5.12 -8.72 20.07
C THR A 197 5.90 -7.51 19.55
N ASP A 198 6.96 -7.75 18.75
CA ASP A 198 7.75 -6.68 18.12
C ASP A 198 6.95 -6.06 16.98
N LYS A 199 6.63 -4.78 17.12
CA LYS A 199 5.88 -3.99 16.14
C LYS A 199 6.72 -3.51 14.95
N THR A 200 7.98 -3.95 14.84
CA THR A 200 8.80 -3.67 13.66
C THR A 200 8.17 -4.29 12.43
N PRO A 201 7.86 -3.51 11.38
CA PRO A 201 7.20 -4.05 10.20
C PRO A 201 8.08 -5.03 9.43
N LEU A 202 7.46 -6.09 8.94
CA LEU A 202 8.09 -7.02 8.00
C LEU A 202 7.66 -6.66 6.57
N LEU A 203 8.64 -6.48 5.68
CA LEU A 203 8.39 -6.37 4.24
C LEU A 203 8.71 -7.72 3.59
N THR A 204 7.73 -8.33 2.92
CA THR A 204 7.93 -9.62 2.24
C THR A 204 8.67 -9.43 0.91
N GLN A 205 9.21 -10.51 0.39
CA GLN A 205 9.76 -10.52 -0.97
C GLN A 205 8.66 -10.26 -2.00
N ILE A 206 9.05 -9.64 -3.12
CA ILE A 206 8.14 -9.43 -4.25
C ILE A 206 7.81 -10.80 -4.85
N SER A 207 6.54 -11.12 -4.90
CA SER A 207 6.02 -12.35 -5.46
C SER A 207 4.86 -12.09 -6.41
N ARG A 208 4.49 -13.08 -7.23
CA ARG A 208 3.27 -12.99 -8.02
C ARG A 208 2.07 -13.26 -7.14
N LEU A 209 1.09 -12.36 -7.18
CA LEU A 209 -0.20 -12.63 -6.58
C LEU A 209 -0.83 -13.82 -7.30
N TYR A 210 -1.20 -14.84 -6.51
CA TYR A 210 -1.68 -16.12 -7.05
C TYR A 210 -2.86 -15.93 -8.03
N GLY A 211 -2.71 -16.46 -9.24
CA GLY A 211 -3.73 -16.39 -10.29
C GLY A 211 -3.79 -15.07 -11.05
N THR A 212 -2.81 -14.19 -10.85
CA THR A 212 -2.67 -12.93 -11.58
C THR A 212 -1.25 -12.80 -12.16
N SER A 213 -1.05 -11.84 -13.07
CA SER A 213 0.28 -11.45 -13.55
C SER A 213 0.93 -10.38 -12.67
N GLU A 214 0.22 -9.89 -11.68
CA GLU A 214 0.65 -8.78 -10.83
C GLU A 214 1.70 -9.24 -9.82
N ARG A 215 2.73 -8.42 -9.65
CA ARG A 215 3.77 -8.64 -8.64
C ARG A 215 3.49 -7.76 -7.45
N THR A 216 3.46 -8.38 -6.28
CA THR A 216 3.11 -7.71 -5.03
C THR A 216 4.12 -8.02 -3.95
N MET A 217 4.23 -7.13 -2.97
CA MET A 217 4.88 -7.33 -1.69
C MET A 217 3.92 -6.95 -0.58
N ASN A 218 4.06 -7.57 0.58
CA ASN A 218 3.22 -7.30 1.73
C ASN A 218 4.02 -6.59 2.83
N PHE A 219 3.43 -5.53 3.35
CA PHE A 219 3.88 -4.82 4.53
C PHE A 219 3.08 -5.35 5.71
N VAL A 220 3.74 -6.06 6.64
CA VAL A 220 3.09 -6.87 7.69
C VAL A 220 3.44 -6.33 9.06
N VAL A 221 2.45 -6.10 9.89
CA VAL A 221 2.59 -5.62 11.28
C VAL A 221 1.82 -6.58 12.20
N PRO A 222 2.35 -6.99 13.37
CA PRO A 222 1.62 -7.84 14.29
C PRO A 222 0.44 -7.09 14.94
N ILE A 223 -0.63 -7.81 15.25
CA ILE A 223 -1.78 -7.31 16.00
C ILE A 223 -1.59 -7.71 17.46
N VAL A 224 -1.21 -6.75 18.30
CA VAL A 224 -0.92 -6.99 19.73
C VAL A 224 -1.99 -6.33 20.59
N GLY A 225 -2.74 -7.16 21.31
CA GLY A 225 -3.81 -6.74 22.19
C GLY A 225 -3.39 -6.51 23.64
N LYS A 226 -4.36 -6.50 24.54
CA LYS A 226 -4.16 -6.34 25.97
C LYS A 226 -3.26 -7.48 26.52
N GLY A 227 -2.41 -7.17 27.49
CA GLY A 227 -1.53 -8.17 28.10
C GLY A 227 -0.45 -8.75 27.18
N ASN A 228 -0.13 -8.07 26.06
CA ASN A 228 0.80 -8.56 25.03
C ASN A 228 0.33 -9.85 24.31
N VAL A 229 -0.95 -10.16 24.35
CA VAL A 229 -1.51 -11.26 23.56
C VAL A 229 -1.45 -10.88 22.07
N VAL A 230 -0.90 -11.78 21.25
CA VAL A 230 -0.77 -11.54 19.81
C VAL A 230 -1.92 -12.22 19.06
N TYR A 231 -2.83 -11.41 18.53
CA TYR A 231 -4.01 -11.89 17.81
C TYR A 231 -3.74 -12.31 16.37
N GLY A 232 -2.60 -11.91 15.82
CA GLY A 232 -2.26 -12.21 14.43
C GLY A 232 -1.41 -11.12 13.80
N ALA A 233 -1.65 -10.85 12.52
CA ALA A 233 -0.96 -9.80 11.77
C ALA A 233 -1.93 -9.07 10.84
N CYS A 234 -1.65 -7.81 10.57
CA CYS A 234 -2.36 -7.01 9.57
C CYS A 234 -1.36 -6.23 8.72
N GLY A 235 -1.85 -5.61 7.67
CA GLY A 235 -0.98 -4.79 6.84
C GLY A 235 -1.57 -4.47 5.49
N PHE A 236 -0.67 -4.08 4.59
CA PHE A 236 -1.00 -3.61 3.26
C PHE A 236 -0.28 -4.41 2.20
N GLU A 237 -0.96 -4.63 1.08
CA GLU A 237 -0.36 -5.12 -0.14
C GLU A 237 0.07 -3.93 -1.01
N ILE A 238 1.27 -4.02 -1.55
CA ILE A 238 1.84 -3.04 -2.44
C ILE A 238 2.12 -3.74 -3.77
N SER A 239 1.30 -3.48 -4.79
CA SER A 239 1.57 -3.99 -6.12
C SER A 239 2.65 -3.17 -6.82
N GLU A 240 3.41 -3.82 -7.71
CA GLU A 240 4.46 -3.15 -8.49
C GLU A 240 3.88 -1.98 -9.32
N ASN A 241 2.71 -2.18 -9.91
CA ASN A 241 2.05 -1.16 -10.71
C ASN A 241 1.58 0.01 -9.86
N TYR A 242 0.98 -0.28 -8.69
CA TYR A 242 0.55 0.75 -7.75
C TYR A 242 1.72 1.57 -7.22
N PHE A 243 2.81 0.90 -6.82
CA PHE A 243 4.03 1.55 -6.34
C PHE A 243 4.65 2.47 -7.40
N LYS A 244 4.73 2.00 -8.66
CA LYS A 244 5.19 2.83 -9.77
C LYS A 244 4.31 4.06 -9.98
N SER A 245 2.99 3.89 -9.92
CA SER A 245 2.04 5.00 -10.07
C SER A 245 2.21 6.02 -8.95
N ALA A 246 2.31 5.58 -7.70
CA ALA A 246 2.50 6.45 -6.54
C ALA A 246 3.82 7.25 -6.58
N LEU A 247 4.90 6.66 -7.14
CA LEU A 247 6.20 7.34 -7.26
C LEU A 247 6.30 8.24 -8.50
N LEU A 248 5.69 7.85 -9.64
CA LEU A 248 5.77 8.59 -10.89
C LEU A 248 4.78 9.75 -10.93
N ASN A 249 3.65 9.62 -10.24
CA ASN A 249 2.64 10.65 -10.08
C ASN A 249 2.46 10.95 -8.59
N PRO A 250 3.45 11.58 -7.92
CA PRO A 250 3.30 11.89 -6.52
C PRO A 250 2.06 12.78 -6.38
N ARG A 251 1.04 12.27 -5.69
CA ARG A 251 -0.08 13.10 -5.28
C ARG A 251 0.51 14.33 -4.62
N SER A 252 0.19 15.50 -5.14
CA SER A 252 0.57 16.74 -4.48
C SER A 252 -0.12 16.75 -3.13
N SER A 253 0.62 16.38 -2.08
CA SER A 253 0.17 16.33 -0.69
C SER A 253 -0.18 17.71 -0.12
N ASN A 254 -0.41 18.69 -0.98
CA ASN A 254 -0.73 20.08 -0.68
C ASN A 254 -2.15 20.48 -1.08
N THR A 255 -3.11 19.57 -1.09
CA THR A 255 -4.51 19.98 -1.07
C THR A 255 -5.07 19.71 0.32
N SER A 256 -4.95 20.72 1.19
CA SER A 256 -5.91 20.91 2.27
C SER A 256 -7.32 20.73 1.69
N PRO A 257 -8.23 19.98 2.34
CA PRO A 257 -9.58 19.84 1.83
C PRO A 257 -10.21 21.23 1.81
N VAL A 258 -10.22 21.87 0.65
CA VAL A 258 -11.07 23.01 0.39
C VAL A 258 -12.49 22.47 0.42
N CYS A 259 -13.25 22.83 1.45
CA CYS A 259 -14.68 22.65 1.50
C CYS A 259 -15.30 23.29 0.25
N SER A 260 -15.51 22.52 -0.79
CA SER A 260 -16.36 22.93 -1.89
C SER A 260 -17.79 22.59 -1.53
N SER A 261 -18.59 23.65 -1.40
CA SER A 261 -20.03 23.68 -1.22
C SER A 261 -20.76 22.75 -2.20
N PRO A 262 -21.82 22.05 -1.80
CA PRO A 262 -22.53 21.12 -2.67
C PRO A 262 -23.36 21.88 -3.72
N LYS A 263 -23.08 21.67 -4.99
CA LYS A 263 -24.03 21.94 -6.07
C LYS A 263 -24.84 20.68 -6.34
N THR A 264 -26.13 20.82 -6.03
CA THR A 264 -27.37 20.17 -6.46
C THR A 264 -27.29 19.02 -7.47
N ALA A 265 -27.77 17.88 -6.99
CA ALA A 265 -28.59 16.80 -7.56
C ALA A 265 -28.48 16.41 -9.04
N GLU A 266 -28.25 15.12 -9.33
CA GLU A 266 -29.29 14.19 -9.80
C GLU A 266 -28.78 12.75 -9.89
N ARG A 267 -29.58 11.86 -9.26
CA ARG A 267 -29.94 10.44 -9.55
C ARG A 267 -28.86 9.44 -10.02
N THR A 268 -28.66 8.48 -9.28
CA THR A 268 -29.10 7.08 -9.05
C THR A 268 -27.98 6.07 -9.17
N THR A 269 -27.72 5.35 -8.11
CA THR A 269 -27.73 3.90 -7.95
C THR A 269 -27.00 3.46 -6.66
N PRO A 270 -27.25 2.28 -6.09
CA PRO A 270 -27.14 2.03 -4.66
C PRO A 270 -25.77 1.51 -4.23
N SER A 271 -25.04 2.38 -3.58
CA SER A 271 -23.93 1.96 -2.68
C SER A 271 -23.90 2.90 -1.48
N THR A 272 -25.09 3.16 -0.93
CA THR A 272 -25.32 4.20 0.09
C THR A 272 -24.75 3.86 1.46
N ALA A 273 -24.50 2.59 1.77
CA ALA A 273 -24.05 2.19 3.09
C ALA A 273 -22.55 2.54 3.34
N PHE A 274 -21.70 2.39 2.32
CA PHE A 274 -20.27 2.68 2.45
C PHE A 274 -19.99 4.18 2.45
N ARG A 275 -20.75 4.98 1.68
CA ARG A 275 -20.65 6.44 1.67
C ARG A 275 -21.08 7.10 2.98
N GLN A 276 -22.08 6.56 3.67
CA GLN A 276 -22.52 7.10 4.96
C GLN A 276 -21.49 6.93 6.08
N ALA A 277 -20.74 5.84 6.07
CA ALA A 277 -19.67 5.62 7.06
C ALA A 277 -18.50 6.61 6.89
N CYS A 278 -18.15 6.97 5.65
CA CYS A 278 -17.10 7.97 5.39
C CYS A 278 -17.52 9.39 5.78
N THR A 279 -18.81 9.75 5.67
CA THR A 279 -19.30 11.11 5.98
C THR A 279 -19.43 11.32 7.49
N ALA A 280 -19.68 10.28 8.28
CA ALA A 280 -19.79 10.36 9.74
C ALA A 280 -18.46 10.56 10.47
N ALA A 281 -17.33 10.26 9.84
CA ALA A 281 -16.00 10.40 10.43
C ALA A 281 -15.41 11.82 10.33
N THR A 282 -16.11 12.77 9.70
CA THR A 282 -15.62 14.14 9.44
C THR A 282 -16.39 15.19 10.27
N ILE A 283 -16.79 14.85 11.50
CA ILE A 283 -17.28 15.89 12.44
C ILE A 283 -16.10 16.38 13.25
N CYS A 284 -15.50 17.47 12.79
CA CYS A 284 -14.52 18.28 13.52
C CYS A 284 -15.21 18.94 14.73
N PRO A 285 -14.68 18.88 15.98
CA PRO A 285 -15.27 19.57 17.10
C PRO A 285 -15.09 21.09 16.94
N ARG A 286 -16.20 21.82 16.90
CA ARG A 286 -16.20 23.28 17.05
C ARG A 286 -15.59 23.65 18.41
N LYS A 287 -14.53 24.44 18.39
CA LYS A 287 -14.09 25.20 19.57
C LYS A 287 -15.20 26.13 20.01
N ALA A 288 -15.66 25.93 21.22
CA ALA A 288 -16.42 26.98 21.95
C ALA A 288 -15.43 28.06 22.44
N SER A 289 -15.75 29.27 22.15
CA SER A 289 -15.15 30.51 22.72
C SER A 289 -15.57 30.69 24.16
#